data_35fea24cc9a1446e4c32c26d6a1b1d1c
#
_entry.id   35fea24cc9a1446e4c32c26d6a1b1d1c
#
_cell.length_a   1.000
_cell.length_b   1.000
_cell.length_c   1.000
_cell.angle_alpha   90.00
_cell.angle_beta   90.00
_cell.angle_gamma   90.00
#
_symmetry.space_group_name_H-M   'P 1'
#
loop_
_entity.id
_entity.type
_entity.pdbx_description
1 polymer ?
#
loop_
_entity_poly.entity_id
_entity_poly.type
_entity_poly.pdbx_seq_one_letter_code
_entity_poly.pdbx_strand_id
1 'polypeptide(L)'
;IRECTLMFQQYAKAKQIPVFLIGHITKEGAIAGPKVLEHIVDVVIMFEGEKNYGYRVLRTMKNRFGASSEMGMYLMQQNGLMEVSNPSEILMSKNIENLSGVCYAATIEGMRPIIIEVQALVSTTPYGMAQRTVTGFDLRRLNMLLAVLERRCNFKLSSKDIFLNITGGIKVDDPAIDMAVACAIISSVADIPINKNCCCAGEIGLSGEIRPVSHIEKRLSEAKKVGFTKMLVAGYGLEKLERTGLANIEIVGVD
;
A
#
# COMPACT_ATOMS: atom_id res chain seq x y z
N ILE A 1 12.77 24.29 22.24
CA ILE A 1 11.85 23.18 21.99
C ILE A 1 12.28 21.96 22.81
N ARG A 2 13.52 21.46 22.69
CA ARG A 2 14.01 20.26 23.39
C ARG A 2 13.79 20.31 24.90
N GLU A 3 14.20 21.39 25.55
CA GLU A 3 14.06 21.56 27.00
C GLU A 3 12.59 21.53 27.45
N CYS A 4 11.72 22.28 26.77
CA CYS A 4 10.30 22.28 27.08
C CYS A 4 9.69 20.87 26.94
N THR A 5 10.08 20.13 25.91
CA THR A 5 9.60 18.75 25.70
C THR A 5 10.05 17.83 26.84
N LEU A 6 11.29 17.94 27.31
CA LEU A 6 11.77 17.19 28.47
C LEU A 6 11.00 17.54 29.74
N MET A 7 10.69 18.82 29.96
CA MET A 7 9.87 19.25 31.09
C MET A 7 8.45 18.66 31.03
N PHE A 8 7.81 18.70 29.86
CA PHE A 8 6.50 18.06 29.68
C PHE A 8 6.55 16.55 29.89
N GLN A 9 7.59 15.87 29.41
CA GLN A 9 7.76 14.44 29.64
C GLN A 9 7.93 14.12 31.14
N GLN A 10 8.77 14.89 31.85
CA GLN A 10 8.94 14.73 33.30
C GLN A 10 7.63 14.98 34.05
N TYR A 11 6.90 16.03 33.70
CA TYR A 11 5.61 16.35 34.29
C TYR A 11 4.58 15.24 34.04
N ALA A 12 4.48 14.77 32.80
CA ALA A 12 3.58 13.66 32.44
C ALA A 12 3.84 12.40 33.27
N LYS A 13 5.13 12.03 33.41
CA LYS A 13 5.55 10.86 34.20
C LYS A 13 5.29 11.05 35.71
N ALA A 14 5.62 12.23 36.24
CA ALA A 14 5.44 12.52 37.66
C ALA A 14 3.96 12.56 38.08
N LYS A 15 3.08 13.04 37.20
CA LYS A 15 1.65 13.16 37.44
C LYS A 15 0.83 12.01 36.87
N GLN A 16 1.45 11.08 36.11
CA GLN A 16 0.78 9.96 35.42
C GLN A 16 -0.39 10.41 34.51
N ILE A 17 -0.19 11.51 33.79
CA ILE A 17 -1.16 12.05 32.85
C ILE A 17 -0.60 12.03 31.43
N PRO A 18 -1.44 11.74 30.41
CA PRO A 18 -1.01 11.84 29.02
C PRO A 18 -0.86 13.32 28.61
N VAL A 19 0.22 13.61 27.87
CA VAL A 19 0.47 14.93 27.27
C VAL A 19 0.59 14.77 25.76
N PHE A 20 -0.23 15.49 25.00
CA PHE A 20 -0.19 15.54 23.56
C PHE A 20 0.51 16.80 23.08
N LEU A 21 1.58 16.62 22.31
CA LEU A 21 2.29 17.71 21.66
C LEU A 21 1.90 17.73 20.18
N ILE A 22 1.22 18.80 19.74
CA ILE A 22 0.80 18.96 18.35
C ILE A 22 1.88 19.73 17.61
N GLY A 23 2.45 19.13 16.56
CA GLY A 23 3.44 19.72 15.67
C GLY A 23 2.95 19.77 14.23
N HIS A 24 3.62 20.57 13.40
CA HIS A 24 3.39 20.64 11.97
C HIS A 24 4.54 19.98 11.22
N ILE A 25 4.23 19.35 10.09
CA ILE A 25 5.20 18.81 9.16
C ILE A 25 5.66 19.94 8.24
N THR A 26 6.96 20.05 7.98
CA THR A 26 7.49 20.97 6.96
C THR A 26 7.13 20.50 5.55
N LYS A 27 7.27 21.37 4.53
CA LYS A 27 7.03 21.03 3.12
C LYS A 27 7.88 19.85 2.62
N GLU A 28 8.96 19.53 3.31
CA GLU A 28 9.90 18.45 3.02
C GLU A 28 9.51 17.12 3.74
N GLY A 29 8.35 17.07 4.39
CA GLY A 29 7.88 15.88 5.11
C GLY A 29 8.56 15.63 6.46
N ALA A 30 9.40 16.56 6.93
CA ALA A 30 10.02 16.48 8.24
C ALA A 30 9.15 17.19 9.29
N ILE A 31 9.10 16.65 10.52
CA ILE A 31 8.44 17.35 11.63
C ILE A 31 9.14 18.70 11.86
N ALA A 32 8.36 19.78 11.88
CA ALA A 32 8.86 21.11 12.15
C ALA A 32 9.44 21.16 13.58
N GLY A 33 10.75 21.03 13.65
CA GLY A 33 11.53 20.91 14.88
C GLY A 33 12.62 19.86 14.73
N PRO A 34 13.62 19.83 15.61
CA PRO A 34 14.68 18.86 15.49
C PRO A 34 14.10 17.44 15.63
N LYS A 35 14.55 16.48 14.79
CA LYS A 35 14.30 15.03 14.91
C LYS A 35 14.50 14.49 16.35
N VAL A 36 15.18 15.28 17.16
CA VAL A 36 15.37 15.07 18.60
C VAL A 36 14.05 14.89 19.36
N LEU A 37 12.93 15.53 18.94
CA LEU A 37 11.64 15.36 19.61
C LEU A 37 11.11 13.92 19.46
N GLU A 38 11.27 13.32 18.29
CA GLU A 38 10.87 11.94 18.03
C GLU A 38 11.58 10.95 18.95
N HIS A 39 12.82 11.25 19.34
CA HIS A 39 13.58 10.41 20.26
C HIS A 39 13.17 10.59 21.72
N ILE A 40 12.68 11.76 22.10
CA ILE A 40 12.29 12.08 23.48
C ILE A 40 10.94 11.51 23.84
N VAL A 41 9.94 11.68 22.96
CA VAL A 41 8.56 11.26 23.24
C VAL A 41 8.39 9.74 23.15
N ASP A 42 7.41 9.22 23.84
CA ASP A 42 7.14 7.78 23.88
C ASP A 42 6.38 7.27 22.65
N VAL A 43 5.52 8.11 22.09
CA VAL A 43 4.70 7.81 20.90
C VAL A 43 4.83 8.95 19.90
N VAL A 44 4.97 8.61 18.62
CA VAL A 44 4.89 9.55 17.49
C VAL A 44 3.79 9.07 16.57
N ILE A 45 2.81 9.92 16.35
CA ILE A 45 1.70 9.68 15.44
C ILE A 45 1.76 10.73 14.33
N MET A 46 1.72 10.27 13.08
CA MET A 46 1.66 11.13 11.91
C MET A 46 0.23 11.15 11.38
N PHE A 47 -0.28 12.36 11.12
CA PHE A 47 -1.58 12.57 10.53
C PHE A 47 -1.39 13.06 9.09
N GLU A 48 -1.60 12.16 8.13
CA GLU A 48 -1.39 12.38 6.71
C GLU A 48 -2.71 12.63 5.99
N GLY A 49 -2.68 13.37 4.92
CA GLY A 49 -3.85 13.55 4.07
C GLY A 49 -3.49 14.13 2.72
N GLU A 50 -3.95 13.49 1.69
CA GLU A 50 -3.91 13.98 0.33
C GLU A 50 -5.01 15.03 0.13
N LYS A 51 -4.64 16.19 -0.47
CA LYS A 51 -5.60 17.29 -0.69
C LYS A 51 -6.75 16.92 -1.63
N ASN A 52 -6.49 16.00 -2.55
CA ASN A 52 -7.44 15.59 -3.59
C ASN A 52 -8.37 14.46 -3.15
N TYR A 53 -8.05 13.78 -2.06
CA TYR A 53 -8.86 12.69 -1.52
C TYR A 53 -9.44 13.12 -0.17
N GLY A 54 -10.73 12.98 -0.01
CA GLY A 54 -11.45 13.43 1.20
C GLY A 54 -11.13 12.63 2.47
N TYR A 55 -10.09 11.79 2.48
CA TYR A 55 -9.72 11.02 3.65
C TYR A 55 -8.40 11.49 4.29
N ARG A 56 -8.20 11.05 5.53
CA ARG A 56 -7.00 11.27 6.34
C ARG A 56 -6.54 9.94 6.93
N VAL A 57 -5.23 9.75 6.97
CA VAL A 57 -4.60 8.56 7.54
C VAL A 57 -3.81 8.97 8.78
N LEU A 58 -4.06 8.28 9.87
CA LEU A 58 -3.34 8.41 11.14
C LEU A 58 -2.41 7.19 11.26
N ARG A 59 -1.09 7.41 11.20
CA ARG A 59 -0.09 6.34 11.31
C ARG A 59 0.72 6.48 12.59
N THR A 60 0.97 5.34 13.23
CA THR A 60 1.93 5.29 14.33
C THR A 60 3.35 5.12 13.77
N MET A 61 4.19 6.15 13.91
CA MET A 61 5.59 6.11 13.49
C MET A 61 6.52 5.52 14.55
N LYS A 62 6.15 5.66 15.81
CA LYS A 62 6.86 5.15 16.97
C LYS A 62 5.90 4.88 18.10
N ASN A 63 6.06 3.76 18.79
CA ASN A 63 5.35 3.44 20.01
C ASN A 63 6.25 2.59 20.93
N ARG A 64 6.66 3.13 22.07
CA ARG A 64 7.55 2.41 23.02
C ARG A 64 6.84 1.32 23.79
N PHE A 65 5.53 1.40 23.94
CA PHE A 65 4.76 0.53 24.85
C PHE A 65 3.74 -0.34 24.13
N GLY A 66 3.71 -0.31 22.79
CA GLY A 66 2.76 -1.06 22.00
C GLY A 66 3.18 -1.21 20.54
N ALA A 67 2.26 -1.69 19.72
CA ALA A 67 2.50 -1.83 18.28
C ALA A 67 2.77 -0.46 17.64
N SER A 68 3.81 -0.40 16.80
CA SER A 68 4.15 0.80 16.02
C SER A 68 3.55 0.75 14.61
N SER A 69 2.71 -0.24 14.35
CA SER A 69 2.18 -0.56 13.03
C SER A 69 0.67 -0.38 12.94
N GLU A 70 0.09 0.44 13.80
CA GLU A 70 -1.34 0.74 13.79
C GLU A 70 -1.64 1.90 12.85
N MET A 71 -2.75 1.78 12.11
CA MET A 71 -3.23 2.80 11.19
C MET A 71 -4.74 3.01 11.36
N GLY A 72 -5.16 4.26 11.46
CA GLY A 72 -6.55 4.69 11.38
C GLY A 72 -6.82 5.46 10.09
N MET A 73 -7.96 5.20 9.44
CA MET A 73 -8.43 5.97 8.29
C MET A 73 -9.70 6.74 8.65
N TYR A 74 -9.77 7.98 8.22
CA TYR A 74 -10.88 8.89 8.50
C TYR A 74 -11.29 9.62 7.23
N LEU A 75 -12.59 9.83 7.04
CA LEU A 75 -13.15 10.71 6.02
C LEU A 75 -13.34 12.12 6.58
N MET A 76 -12.92 13.13 5.80
CA MET A 76 -13.20 14.52 6.12
C MET A 76 -14.61 14.87 5.62
N GLN A 77 -15.51 15.17 6.54
CA GLN A 77 -16.88 15.62 6.25
C GLN A 77 -17.10 17.04 6.74
N GLN A 78 -18.26 17.62 6.40
CA GLN A 78 -18.61 18.99 6.85
C GLN A 78 -18.65 19.14 8.37
N ASN A 79 -19.02 18.07 9.07
CA ASN A 79 -19.11 18.02 10.54
C ASN A 79 -17.83 17.48 11.21
N GLY A 80 -16.75 17.28 10.46
CA GLY A 80 -15.44 16.82 10.97
C GLY A 80 -14.97 15.49 10.40
N LEU A 81 -14.11 14.80 11.15
CA LEU A 81 -13.54 13.50 10.79
C LEU A 81 -14.49 12.37 11.20
N MET A 82 -14.79 11.50 10.26
CA MET A 82 -15.55 10.27 10.49
C MET A 82 -14.64 9.05 10.29
N GLU A 83 -14.64 8.13 11.22
CA GLU A 83 -13.87 6.89 11.13
C GLU A 83 -14.32 6.03 9.95
N VAL A 84 -13.34 5.47 9.24
CA VAL A 84 -13.54 4.49 8.17
C VAL A 84 -13.32 3.10 8.72
N SER A 85 -14.40 2.36 8.94
CA SER A 85 -14.34 1.00 9.45
C SER A 85 -13.73 0.00 8.45
N ASN A 86 -13.95 0.22 7.15
CA ASN A 86 -13.39 -0.61 6.07
C ASN A 86 -12.66 0.22 5.02
N PRO A 87 -11.33 0.44 5.15
CA PRO A 87 -10.53 1.18 4.17
C PRO A 87 -10.59 0.59 2.76
N SER A 88 -10.67 -0.72 2.62
CA SER A 88 -10.72 -1.42 1.32
C SER A 88 -11.88 -0.93 0.46
N GLU A 89 -13.04 -0.61 1.04
CA GLU A 89 -14.20 -0.11 0.29
C GLU A 89 -14.00 1.28 -0.32
N ILE A 90 -13.14 2.09 0.27
CA ILE A 90 -12.83 3.45 -0.21
C ILE A 90 -11.71 3.42 -1.25
N LEU A 91 -10.78 2.47 -1.10
CA LEU A 91 -9.60 2.33 -1.95
C LEU A 91 -9.85 1.49 -3.21
N MET A 92 -11.08 1.05 -3.40
CA MET A 92 -11.53 0.32 -4.58
C MET A 92 -12.58 1.13 -5.33
N SER A 93 -12.42 1.22 -6.64
CA SER A 93 -13.41 1.87 -7.50
C SER A 93 -14.61 0.95 -7.72
N LYS A 94 -15.81 1.44 -7.42
CA LYS A 94 -17.05 0.63 -7.46
C LYS A 94 -17.55 0.27 -8.87
N ASN A 95 -17.09 0.96 -9.93
CA ASN A 95 -17.64 0.90 -11.28
C ASN A 95 -16.62 0.59 -12.37
N ILE A 96 -15.59 -0.22 -12.09
CA ILE A 96 -14.61 -0.62 -13.11
C ILE A 96 -15.08 -1.95 -13.72
N GLU A 97 -15.82 -1.86 -14.82
CA GLU A 97 -16.15 -3.02 -15.64
C GLU A 97 -15.30 -2.99 -16.92
N ASN A 98 -14.57 -4.08 -17.16
CA ASN A 98 -13.83 -4.32 -18.40
C ASN A 98 -12.76 -3.27 -18.78
N LEU A 99 -12.11 -2.62 -17.81
CA LEU A 99 -10.98 -1.76 -18.09
C LEU A 99 -9.66 -2.54 -17.94
N SER A 100 -8.79 -2.44 -18.95
CA SER A 100 -7.42 -2.93 -18.87
C SER A 100 -6.57 -2.03 -17.95
N GLY A 101 -5.46 -2.57 -17.47
CA GLY A 101 -4.53 -1.80 -16.63
C GLY A 101 -4.93 -1.69 -15.16
N VAL A 102 -5.92 -2.44 -14.71
CA VAL A 102 -6.37 -2.42 -13.30
C VAL A 102 -6.19 -3.79 -12.66
N CYS A 103 -5.58 -3.81 -11.47
CA CYS A 103 -5.43 -5.01 -10.65
C CYS A 103 -5.63 -4.68 -9.17
N TYR A 104 -6.14 -5.63 -8.40
CA TYR A 104 -6.30 -5.48 -6.96
C TYR A 104 -5.17 -6.20 -6.21
N ALA A 105 -4.62 -5.54 -5.20
CA ALA A 105 -3.59 -6.08 -4.33
C ALA A 105 -4.07 -6.19 -2.89
N ALA A 106 -3.76 -7.32 -2.25
CA ALA A 106 -3.93 -7.46 -0.82
C ALA A 106 -2.62 -7.07 -0.13
N THR A 107 -2.58 -5.87 0.45
CA THR A 107 -1.44 -5.33 1.20
C THR A 107 -1.67 -5.40 2.70
N ILE A 108 -0.60 -5.20 3.48
CA ILE A 108 -0.67 -5.02 4.93
C ILE A 108 -0.06 -3.68 5.29
N GLU A 109 -0.87 -2.86 5.93
CA GLU A 109 -0.44 -1.62 6.54
C GLU A 109 -0.38 -1.81 8.06
N GLY A 110 0.84 -1.94 8.55
CA GLY A 110 1.05 -2.31 9.94
C GLY A 110 0.64 -3.75 10.25
N MET A 111 -0.45 -3.92 10.98
CA MET A 111 -1.06 -5.22 11.26
C MET A 111 -2.42 -5.42 10.57
N ARG A 112 -2.88 -4.41 9.83
CA ARG A 112 -4.18 -4.39 9.18
C ARG A 112 -4.06 -4.79 7.72
N PRO A 113 -4.72 -5.86 7.28
CA PRO A 113 -4.83 -6.18 5.86
C PRO A 113 -5.78 -5.20 5.18
N ILE A 114 -5.45 -4.78 3.97
CA ILE A 114 -6.22 -3.83 3.16
C ILE A 114 -6.16 -4.27 1.71
N ILE A 115 -7.27 -4.15 1.00
CA ILE A 115 -7.28 -4.29 -0.46
C ILE A 115 -7.12 -2.90 -1.08
N ILE A 116 -6.21 -2.79 -2.02
CA ILE A 116 -5.96 -1.58 -2.78
C ILE A 116 -6.10 -1.85 -4.28
N GLU A 117 -6.43 -0.82 -5.01
CA GLU A 117 -6.48 -0.86 -6.46
C GLU A 117 -5.20 -0.28 -7.04
N VAL A 118 -4.57 -1.04 -7.92
CA VAL A 118 -3.38 -0.66 -8.68
C VAL A 118 -3.80 -0.38 -10.11
N GLN A 119 -3.51 0.82 -10.61
CA GLN A 119 -3.81 1.24 -11.96
C GLN A 119 -2.51 1.49 -12.73
N ALA A 120 -2.39 0.92 -13.91
CA ALA A 120 -1.27 1.16 -14.82
C ALA A 120 -1.77 1.59 -16.19
N LEU A 121 -1.14 2.59 -16.76
CA LEU A 121 -1.33 2.98 -18.15
C LEU A 121 0.01 2.90 -18.86
N VAL A 122 0.06 2.11 -19.92
CA VAL A 122 1.23 1.95 -20.78
C VAL A 122 0.90 2.48 -22.17
N SER A 123 1.61 3.50 -22.62
CA SER A 123 1.42 4.10 -23.94
C SER A 123 2.71 4.14 -24.75
N THR A 124 2.58 4.35 -26.06
CA THR A 124 3.75 4.54 -26.92
C THR A 124 4.31 5.94 -26.68
N THR A 125 5.62 6.02 -26.44
CA THR A 125 6.30 7.32 -26.33
C THR A 125 6.28 8.01 -27.68
N PRO A 126 5.62 9.17 -27.83
CA PRO A 126 5.51 9.84 -29.13
C PRO A 126 6.84 10.45 -29.59
N TYR A 127 7.60 11.02 -28.66
CA TYR A 127 8.89 11.66 -28.94
C TYR A 127 9.78 11.63 -27.68
N GLY A 128 11.07 11.36 -27.86
CA GLY A 128 12.08 11.49 -26.82
C GLY A 128 12.25 10.29 -25.93
N MET A 129 12.53 10.55 -24.64
CA MET A 129 12.77 9.51 -23.65
C MET A 129 11.46 9.03 -23.00
N ALA A 130 11.33 7.73 -22.84
CA ALA A 130 10.19 7.12 -22.17
C ALA A 130 10.01 7.65 -20.73
N GLN A 131 8.81 8.09 -20.39
CA GLN A 131 8.47 8.65 -19.10
C GLN A 131 7.98 7.55 -18.14
N ARG A 132 8.35 7.69 -16.87
CA ARG A 132 7.86 6.83 -15.78
C ARG A 132 7.37 7.67 -14.63
N THR A 133 6.08 7.61 -14.37
CA THR A 133 5.43 8.39 -13.31
C THR A 133 4.71 7.46 -12.35
N VAL A 134 4.88 7.70 -11.05
CA VAL A 134 4.27 6.88 -10.02
C VAL A 134 3.57 7.74 -8.98
N THR A 135 2.43 7.25 -8.48
CA THR A 135 1.74 7.78 -7.32
C THR A 135 1.49 6.63 -6.35
N GLY A 136 1.92 6.79 -5.10
CA GLY A 136 1.71 5.79 -4.06
C GLY A 136 2.65 4.57 -4.10
N PHE A 137 3.60 4.51 -5.04
CA PHE A 137 4.56 3.42 -5.19
C PHE A 137 5.99 3.96 -5.35
N ASP A 138 7.01 3.16 -5.06
CA ASP A 138 8.41 3.57 -5.23
C ASP A 138 8.85 3.46 -6.70
N LEU A 139 9.39 4.56 -7.26
CA LEU A 139 9.83 4.60 -8.66
C LEU A 139 11.01 3.66 -8.94
N ARG A 140 11.90 3.44 -7.97
CA ARG A 140 13.05 2.53 -8.15
C ARG A 140 12.55 1.08 -8.23
N ARG A 141 11.55 0.73 -7.40
CA ARG A 141 10.91 -0.58 -7.44
C ARG A 141 10.16 -0.79 -8.75
N LEU A 142 9.43 0.21 -9.25
CA LEU A 142 8.81 0.14 -10.57
C LEU A 142 9.84 -0.16 -11.66
N ASN A 143 10.95 0.59 -11.71
CA ASN A 143 11.99 0.37 -12.71
C ASN A 143 12.60 -1.03 -12.63
N MET A 144 12.73 -1.59 -11.44
CA MET A 144 13.19 -2.97 -11.24
C MET A 144 12.18 -3.99 -11.81
N LEU A 145 10.88 -3.83 -11.51
CA LEU A 145 9.82 -4.69 -12.05
C LEU A 145 9.76 -4.63 -13.58
N LEU A 146 9.89 -3.43 -14.17
CA LEU A 146 9.94 -3.27 -15.62
C LEU A 146 11.12 -4.02 -16.24
N ALA A 147 12.30 -3.94 -15.63
CA ALA A 147 13.48 -4.67 -16.11
C ALA A 147 13.28 -6.20 -16.03
N VAL A 148 12.61 -6.68 -14.98
CA VAL A 148 12.25 -8.11 -14.85
C VAL A 148 11.27 -8.52 -15.95
N LEU A 149 10.20 -7.75 -16.17
CA LEU A 149 9.21 -8.02 -17.23
C LEU A 149 9.84 -8.02 -18.63
N GLU A 150 10.75 -7.08 -18.91
CA GLU A 150 11.48 -7.06 -20.18
C GLU A 150 12.38 -8.28 -20.34
N ARG A 151 13.17 -8.60 -19.31
CA ARG A 151 14.20 -9.63 -19.43
C ARG A 151 13.65 -11.06 -19.34
N ARG A 152 12.61 -11.26 -18.55
CA ARG A 152 12.06 -12.61 -18.26
C ARG A 152 10.82 -12.93 -19.08
N CYS A 153 9.99 -11.93 -19.34
CA CYS A 153 8.71 -12.12 -20.03
C CYS A 153 8.70 -11.56 -21.46
N ASN A 154 9.84 -11.05 -21.95
CA ASN A 154 10.00 -10.50 -23.31
C ASN A 154 9.05 -9.32 -23.64
N PHE A 155 8.56 -8.60 -22.65
CA PHE A 155 7.83 -7.36 -22.89
C PHE A 155 8.76 -6.26 -23.38
N LYS A 156 8.32 -5.43 -24.33
CA LYS A 156 9.06 -4.27 -24.83
C LYS A 156 8.55 -3.01 -24.13
N LEU A 157 9.13 -2.66 -22.98
CA LEU A 157 8.69 -1.57 -22.12
C LEU A 157 9.65 -0.37 -22.12
N SER A 158 10.88 -0.56 -22.58
CA SER A 158 11.93 0.49 -22.60
C SER A 158 11.56 1.73 -23.41
N SER A 159 10.75 1.56 -24.47
CA SER A 159 10.25 2.64 -25.34
C SER A 159 8.80 3.01 -25.08
N LYS A 160 8.27 2.68 -23.92
CA LYS A 160 6.88 2.96 -23.52
C LYS A 160 6.83 3.94 -22.35
N ASP A 161 5.90 4.88 -22.39
CA ASP A 161 5.54 5.69 -21.24
C ASP A 161 4.70 4.83 -20.28
N ILE A 162 5.03 4.90 -19.00
CA ILE A 162 4.39 4.09 -17.96
C ILE A 162 3.95 4.99 -16.82
N PHE A 163 2.66 4.98 -16.57
CA PHE A 163 2.03 5.70 -15.46
C PHE A 163 1.45 4.66 -14.51
N LEU A 164 1.84 4.73 -13.24
CA LEU A 164 1.36 3.84 -12.18
C LEU A 164 0.73 4.66 -11.08
N ASN A 165 -0.47 4.28 -10.68
CA ASN A 165 -1.20 4.94 -9.62
C ASN A 165 -1.77 3.91 -8.64
N ILE A 166 -1.47 4.08 -7.35
CA ILE A 166 -2.20 3.41 -6.29
C ILE A 166 -3.41 4.26 -5.94
N THR A 167 -4.60 3.70 -6.11
CA THR A 167 -5.85 4.42 -5.86
C THR A 167 -5.87 4.98 -4.44
N GLY A 168 -6.31 6.23 -4.34
CA GLY A 168 -6.30 6.94 -3.08
C GLY A 168 -4.99 7.64 -2.73
N GLY A 169 -3.91 7.52 -3.55
CA GLY A 169 -2.63 8.17 -3.31
C GLY A 169 -1.89 7.70 -2.05
N ILE A 170 -2.34 6.60 -1.44
CA ILE A 170 -1.67 6.02 -0.27
C ILE A 170 -0.32 5.47 -0.70
N LYS A 171 0.72 5.87 0.01
CA LYS A 171 2.04 5.28 -0.17
C LYS A 171 2.06 3.87 0.41
N VAL A 172 2.40 2.89 -0.43
CA VAL A 172 2.50 1.47 -0.04
C VAL A 172 3.94 1.03 -0.19
N ASP A 173 4.54 0.58 0.92
CA ASP A 173 5.91 0.09 0.96
C ASP A 173 5.98 -1.46 1.02
N ASP A 174 4.81 -2.14 1.06
CA ASP A 174 4.71 -3.61 1.13
C ASP A 174 5.06 -4.26 -0.22
N PRO A 175 6.09 -5.11 -0.30
CA PRO A 175 6.48 -5.78 -1.54
C PRO A 175 5.41 -6.75 -2.09
N ALA A 176 4.44 -7.13 -1.28
CA ALA A 176 3.34 -8.00 -1.71
C ALA A 176 2.53 -7.46 -2.90
N ILE A 177 2.59 -6.15 -3.16
CA ILE A 177 1.86 -5.54 -4.28
C ILE A 177 2.57 -5.64 -5.63
N ASP A 178 3.81 -6.12 -5.68
CA ASP A 178 4.59 -6.24 -6.92
C ASP A 178 3.86 -7.04 -7.99
N MET A 179 3.26 -8.17 -7.59
CA MET A 179 2.50 -9.01 -8.54
C MET A 179 1.32 -8.22 -9.14
N ALA A 180 0.60 -7.46 -8.34
CA ALA A 180 -0.51 -6.65 -8.84
C ALA A 180 -0.03 -5.51 -9.76
N VAL A 181 1.11 -4.90 -9.44
CA VAL A 181 1.76 -3.89 -10.31
C VAL A 181 2.14 -4.50 -11.65
N ALA A 182 2.78 -5.66 -11.65
CA ALA A 182 3.15 -6.38 -12.87
C ALA A 182 1.91 -6.77 -13.67
N CYS A 183 0.89 -7.34 -13.04
CA CYS A 183 -0.37 -7.70 -13.67
C CYS A 183 -1.08 -6.49 -14.29
N ALA A 184 -1.13 -5.35 -13.60
CA ALA A 184 -1.73 -4.13 -14.14
C ALA A 184 -0.97 -3.61 -15.37
N ILE A 185 0.37 -3.63 -15.34
CA ILE A 185 1.21 -3.26 -16.49
C ILE A 185 0.97 -4.18 -17.67
N ILE A 186 1.00 -5.51 -17.45
CA ILE A 186 0.77 -6.51 -18.50
C ILE A 186 -0.64 -6.35 -19.09
N SER A 187 -1.65 -6.18 -18.24
CA SER A 187 -3.03 -5.93 -18.64
C SER A 187 -3.15 -4.70 -19.55
N SER A 188 -2.48 -3.60 -19.17
CA SER A 188 -2.46 -2.36 -19.97
C SER A 188 -1.73 -2.54 -21.30
N VAL A 189 -0.62 -3.29 -21.33
CA VAL A 189 0.14 -3.56 -22.58
C VAL A 189 -0.66 -4.42 -23.55
N ALA A 190 -1.33 -5.44 -23.03
CA ALA A 190 -2.13 -6.38 -23.81
C ALA A 190 -3.52 -5.87 -24.15
N ASP A 191 -3.97 -4.80 -23.51
CA ASP A 191 -5.35 -4.29 -23.52
C ASP A 191 -6.38 -5.37 -23.15
N ILE A 192 -6.05 -6.20 -22.14
CA ILE A 192 -6.90 -7.29 -21.64
C ILE A 192 -7.26 -6.99 -20.19
N PRO A 193 -8.55 -6.85 -19.85
CA PRO A 193 -9.00 -6.66 -18.48
C PRO A 193 -8.69 -7.85 -17.58
N ILE A 194 -8.31 -7.59 -16.34
CA ILE A 194 -8.22 -8.61 -15.30
C ILE A 194 -9.59 -8.80 -14.65
N ASN A 195 -9.91 -10.04 -14.30
CA ASN A 195 -11.17 -10.34 -13.63
C ASN A 195 -11.30 -9.55 -12.32
N LYS A 196 -12.34 -8.75 -12.19
CA LYS A 196 -12.60 -7.89 -11.03
C LYS A 196 -12.73 -8.63 -9.69
N ASN A 197 -13.02 -9.91 -9.73
CA ASN A 197 -13.12 -10.75 -8.52
C ASN A 197 -11.78 -11.42 -8.16
N CYS A 198 -10.68 -11.02 -8.81
CA CYS A 198 -9.33 -11.53 -8.59
C CYS A 198 -8.46 -10.47 -7.94
N CYS A 199 -7.74 -10.82 -6.88
CA CYS A 199 -6.70 -10.00 -6.28
C CYS A 199 -5.37 -10.76 -6.21
N CYS A 200 -4.28 -10.06 -5.90
CA CYS A 200 -2.94 -10.62 -5.90
C CYS A 200 -2.21 -10.30 -4.58
N ALA A 201 -1.32 -11.20 -4.17
CA ALA A 201 -0.29 -10.90 -3.18
C ALA A 201 0.96 -11.73 -3.44
N GLY A 202 2.04 -11.10 -3.86
CA GLY A 202 3.32 -11.75 -4.13
C GLY A 202 4.41 -10.73 -4.40
N GLU A 203 5.60 -10.98 -3.87
CA GLU A 203 6.79 -10.21 -4.19
C GLU A 203 7.43 -10.79 -5.46
N ILE A 204 7.93 -9.93 -6.33
CA ILE A 204 8.66 -10.35 -7.54
C ILE A 204 10.16 -10.18 -7.32
N GLY A 205 10.90 -11.29 -7.40
CA GLY A 205 12.35 -11.29 -7.35
C GLY A 205 13.00 -10.92 -8.69
N LEU A 206 14.30 -10.60 -8.65
CA LEU A 206 15.07 -10.21 -9.86
C LEU A 206 15.21 -11.33 -10.90
N SER A 207 15.06 -12.59 -10.47
CA SER A 207 15.06 -13.73 -11.38
C SER A 207 13.70 -13.96 -12.05
N GLY A 208 12.68 -13.22 -11.64
CA GLY A 208 11.28 -13.32 -12.11
C GLY A 208 10.42 -14.24 -11.26
N GLU A 209 10.99 -14.89 -10.24
CA GLU A 209 10.26 -15.75 -9.32
C GLU A 209 9.25 -14.96 -8.47
N ILE A 210 8.11 -15.58 -8.19
CA ILE A 210 7.14 -15.04 -7.24
C ILE A 210 7.46 -15.57 -5.84
N ARG A 211 7.71 -14.67 -4.91
CA ARG A 211 8.06 -15.00 -3.53
C ARG A 211 6.85 -14.91 -2.60
N PRO A 212 6.75 -15.84 -1.64
CA PRO A 212 5.71 -15.77 -0.62
C PRO A 212 5.87 -14.53 0.25
N VAL A 213 4.75 -13.96 0.67
CA VAL A 213 4.69 -12.76 1.48
C VAL A 213 4.20 -13.04 2.89
N SER A 214 4.54 -12.17 3.83
CA SER A 214 4.11 -12.32 5.23
C SER A 214 2.59 -12.21 5.39
N HIS A 215 2.05 -12.85 6.43
CA HIS A 215 0.65 -12.76 6.85
C HIS A 215 -0.36 -13.07 5.73
N ILE A 216 -0.08 -14.02 4.88
CA ILE A 216 -0.92 -14.38 3.74
C ILE A 216 -2.35 -14.75 4.15
N GLU A 217 -2.54 -15.40 5.31
CA GLU A 217 -3.86 -15.76 5.83
C GLU A 217 -4.72 -14.53 6.14
N LYS A 218 -4.10 -13.45 6.70
CA LYS A 218 -4.81 -12.18 6.93
C LYS A 218 -5.22 -11.52 5.62
N ARG A 219 -4.35 -11.56 4.61
CA ARG A 219 -4.62 -11.02 3.27
C ARG A 219 -5.77 -11.75 2.61
N LEU A 220 -5.75 -13.09 2.66
CA LEU A 220 -6.84 -13.94 2.18
C LEU A 220 -8.16 -13.68 2.91
N SER A 221 -8.11 -13.53 4.24
CA SER A 221 -9.29 -13.20 5.04
C SER A 221 -9.91 -11.87 4.65
N GLU A 222 -9.09 -10.83 4.42
CA GLU A 222 -9.58 -9.52 3.97
C GLU A 222 -10.11 -9.58 2.54
N ALA A 223 -9.42 -10.25 1.62
CA ALA A 223 -9.88 -10.44 0.25
C ALA A 223 -11.27 -11.11 0.22
N LYS A 224 -11.45 -12.18 0.99
CA LYS A 224 -12.75 -12.86 1.15
C LYS A 224 -13.82 -11.94 1.74
N LYS A 225 -13.49 -11.17 2.78
CA LYS A 225 -14.42 -10.24 3.45
C LYS A 225 -14.92 -9.15 2.49
N VAL A 226 -14.04 -8.69 1.59
CA VAL A 226 -14.36 -7.68 0.57
C VAL A 226 -15.14 -8.26 -0.59
N GLY A 227 -15.16 -9.61 -0.76
CA GLY A 227 -15.95 -10.29 -1.78
C GLY A 227 -15.14 -10.83 -2.96
N PHE A 228 -13.82 -10.89 -2.88
CA PHE A 228 -13.01 -11.56 -3.89
C PHE A 228 -13.23 -13.07 -3.86
N THR A 229 -13.30 -13.66 -5.04
CA THR A 229 -13.49 -15.12 -5.20
C THR A 229 -12.20 -15.84 -5.60
N LYS A 230 -11.19 -15.10 -6.05
CA LYS A 230 -9.90 -15.63 -6.49
C LYS A 230 -8.75 -14.76 -5.96
N MET A 231 -7.66 -15.43 -5.53
CA MET A 231 -6.42 -14.73 -5.15
C MET A 231 -5.20 -15.45 -5.75
N LEU A 232 -4.37 -14.68 -6.45
CA LEU A 232 -3.07 -15.12 -6.95
C LEU A 232 -2.03 -14.91 -5.88
N VAL A 233 -1.24 -15.95 -5.60
CA VAL A 233 -0.18 -15.94 -4.58
C VAL A 233 1.03 -16.69 -5.12
N ALA A 234 2.17 -16.61 -4.42
CA ALA A 234 3.33 -17.46 -4.75
C ALA A 234 2.96 -18.95 -4.67
N GLY A 235 3.38 -19.73 -5.65
CA GLY A 235 3.13 -21.19 -5.70
C GLY A 235 3.82 -21.94 -4.57
N TYR A 236 4.99 -21.47 -4.14
CA TYR A 236 5.73 -22.05 -3.03
C TYR A 236 4.97 -21.90 -1.70
N GLY A 237 4.69 -23.02 -1.05
CA GLY A 237 4.03 -23.05 0.28
C GLY A 237 2.50 -23.10 0.25
N LEU A 238 1.88 -23.23 -0.91
CA LEU A 238 0.43 -23.32 -1.10
C LEU A 238 -0.21 -24.47 -0.30
N GLU A 239 0.44 -25.64 -0.21
CA GLU A 239 -0.06 -26.80 0.54
C GLU A 239 -0.37 -26.50 2.02
N LYS A 240 0.34 -25.50 2.61
CA LYS A 240 0.08 -25.06 3.98
C LYS A 240 -1.16 -24.18 4.08
N LEU A 241 -1.44 -23.40 3.04
CA LEU A 241 -2.60 -22.49 2.99
C LEU A 241 -3.91 -23.23 2.76
N GLU A 242 -3.93 -24.27 1.95
CA GLU A 242 -5.11 -25.10 1.69
C GLU A 242 -5.65 -25.78 2.97
N ARG A 243 -4.77 -26.03 3.94
CA ARG A 243 -5.13 -26.62 5.25
C ARG A 243 -5.78 -25.64 6.22
N THR A 244 -5.74 -24.34 5.95
CA THR A 244 -6.27 -23.32 6.89
C THR A 244 -7.80 -23.13 6.81
N GLY A 245 -8.50 -23.89 5.98
CA GLY A 245 -9.98 -23.89 5.95
C GLY A 245 -10.62 -22.59 5.45
N LEU A 246 -9.90 -21.80 4.66
CA LEU A 246 -10.42 -20.60 3.99
C LEU A 246 -11.32 -20.99 2.79
N ALA A 247 -12.33 -21.82 3.07
CA ALA A 247 -13.36 -22.18 2.09
C ALA A 247 -13.99 -20.91 1.48
N ASN A 248 -14.25 -20.92 0.17
CA ASN A 248 -14.91 -19.90 -0.64
C ASN A 248 -14.01 -18.80 -1.26
N ILE A 249 -12.70 -18.94 -1.27
CA ILE A 249 -11.81 -18.19 -2.15
C ILE A 249 -10.87 -19.17 -2.87
N GLU A 250 -10.82 -19.12 -4.19
CA GLU A 250 -9.90 -19.92 -5.00
C GLU A 250 -8.49 -19.34 -4.85
N ILE A 251 -7.55 -20.14 -4.37
CA ILE A 251 -6.15 -19.75 -4.24
C ILE A 251 -5.39 -20.35 -5.42
N VAL A 252 -4.74 -19.50 -6.21
CA VAL A 252 -3.98 -19.91 -7.38
C VAL A 252 -2.52 -19.58 -7.17
N GLY A 253 -1.66 -20.61 -7.16
CA GLY A 253 -0.23 -20.45 -7.11
C GLY A 253 0.34 -19.99 -8.43
N VAL A 254 1.28 -19.06 -8.38
CA VAL A 254 2.04 -18.55 -9.52
C VAL A 254 3.52 -18.64 -9.18
N ASP A 255 4.32 -19.16 -10.12
CA ASP A 255 5.77 -19.31 -9.99
C ASP A 255 6.54 -18.27 -10.80
#